data_93291e6e84e3b4934cb97fdc2f6576e5
#
_entry.id   93291e6e84e3b4934cb97fdc2f6576e5
#
_cell.length_a   1.000
_cell.length_b   1.000
_cell.length_c   1.000
_cell.angle_alpha   90.00
_cell.angle_beta   90.00
_cell.angle_gamma   90.00
#
_symmetry.space_group_name_H-M   'P 1'
#
loop_
_entity.id
_entity.type
_entity.pdbx_description
1 polymer ?
#
loop_
_entity_poly.entity_id
_entity_poly.type
_entity_poly.pdbx_seq_one_letter_code
_entity_poly.pdbx_strand_id
1 'polypeptide(L)'
;MGAQARKRPFVLRRSPSRGRSWVRVPLWRRATALLGNSFRMVVLYGLRSWWRDLRMVSIAVGSLALVLLLTGFLALAGIGVARAVAAEAGQVSALRIYVAPDATDDQVAALSSRLKADSRIASVHVVSAEAALAQAQGRPGLGALARASSSNPFPASVDVQVKRVTDVGAVASEFGSDPAADSAYPTSYDPNTYSRLRQWALVAGAVLGGLLLLFAFVSYTVAANAMRSVALARREEVGLMRLLAAPGWMLRGPFLVEGMTSGAFAGVAAAGLVGGAWLLADRFAAATYAEVLPGVGQVAIQDLAAGIIVAGLALGGLTAWNGLRRLST
;
A
#
# COMPACT_ATOMS: atom_id res chain seq x y z
N MET A 1 52.84 53.39 74.63
CA MET A 1 52.02 54.16 73.66
C MET A 1 51.16 53.17 72.86
N GLY A 2 49.91 53.00 73.30
CA GLY A 2 49.00 52.03 72.75
C GLY A 2 48.06 52.65 71.75
N ALA A 3 48.01 52.11 70.58
CA ALA A 3 47.02 52.45 69.52
C ALA A 3 45.81 51.49 69.64
N GLN A 4 44.72 52.02 70.19
CA GLN A 4 43.42 51.30 70.22
C GLN A 4 42.76 51.34 68.78
N ALA A 5 42.70 50.19 68.14
CA ALA A 5 41.92 49.99 66.90
C ALA A 5 40.41 50.01 67.24
N ARG A 6 39.73 51.07 66.84
CA ARG A 6 38.27 51.18 66.90
C ARG A 6 37.62 50.18 65.93
N LYS A 7 36.98 49.15 66.48
CA LYS A 7 36.09 48.27 65.70
C LYS A 7 34.83 48.99 65.26
N ARG A 8 34.67 49.23 63.97
CA ARG A 8 33.42 49.74 63.39
C ARG A 8 32.29 48.66 63.45
N PRO A 9 31.09 48.99 63.88
CA PRO A 9 30.04 48.05 63.89
C PRO A 9 29.63 47.70 62.44
N PHE A 10 29.49 46.36 62.14
CA PHE A 10 29.02 45.80 60.86
C PHE A 10 27.51 46.04 60.75
N VAL A 11 27.10 47.05 59.98
CA VAL A 11 25.71 47.35 59.72
C VAL A 11 25.26 46.43 58.60
N LEU A 12 24.45 45.38 58.93
CA LEU A 12 23.73 44.55 57.96
C LEU A 12 22.73 45.44 57.23
N ARG A 13 23.09 45.80 56.01
CA ARG A 13 22.16 46.47 55.06
C ARG A 13 21.10 45.46 54.68
N ARG A 14 19.92 45.50 55.29
CA ARG A 14 18.78 44.76 54.87
C ARG A 14 18.43 45.16 53.41
N SER A 15 18.71 44.28 52.45
CA SER A 15 18.21 44.44 51.11
C SER A 15 16.66 44.38 51.13
N PRO A 16 15.97 45.30 50.42
CA PRO A 16 14.52 45.24 50.36
C PRO A 16 14.15 43.90 49.70
N SER A 17 13.37 43.07 50.41
CA SER A 17 12.76 41.87 49.90
C SER A 17 11.79 42.29 48.78
N ARG A 18 12.26 42.27 47.53
CA ARG A 18 11.35 42.32 46.37
C ARG A 18 10.39 41.17 46.55
N GLY A 19 9.18 41.47 46.94
CA GLY A 19 8.08 40.51 46.98
C GLY A 19 7.98 39.85 45.60
N ARG A 20 8.48 38.61 45.50
CA ARG A 20 8.19 37.75 44.33
C ARG A 20 6.70 37.54 44.30
N SER A 21 6.01 38.29 43.46
CA SER A 21 4.63 37.96 43.10
C SER A 21 4.64 36.57 42.46
N TRP A 22 4.22 35.59 43.24
CA TRP A 22 4.02 34.23 42.74
C TRP A 22 2.91 34.30 41.71
N VAL A 23 3.26 34.44 40.40
CA VAL A 23 2.30 34.31 39.34
C VAL A 23 1.76 32.88 39.41
N ARG A 24 0.53 32.72 39.87
CA ARG A 24 -0.16 31.44 39.91
C ARG A 24 -0.42 31.01 38.47
N VAL A 25 0.52 30.28 37.88
CA VAL A 25 0.34 29.65 36.58
C VAL A 25 -0.78 28.63 36.71
N PRO A 26 -1.88 28.73 35.93
CA PRO A 26 -3.04 27.86 36.04
C PRO A 26 -2.61 26.40 35.86
N LEU A 27 -3.21 25.48 36.59
CA LEU A 27 -2.85 24.07 36.67
C LEU A 27 -2.81 23.38 35.31
N TRP A 28 -3.70 23.76 34.39
CA TRP A 28 -3.72 23.22 33.04
C TRP A 28 -2.45 23.61 32.23
N ARG A 29 -1.94 24.83 32.38
CA ARG A 29 -0.67 25.24 31.74
C ARG A 29 0.55 24.50 32.33
N ARG A 30 0.51 24.21 33.63
CA ARG A 30 1.56 23.36 34.25
C ARG A 30 1.47 21.94 33.77
N ALA A 31 0.26 21.37 33.68
CA ALA A 31 0.03 20.01 33.18
C ALA A 31 0.46 19.86 31.70
N THR A 32 0.11 20.80 30.83
CA THR A 32 0.52 20.77 29.41
C THR A 32 2.03 20.97 29.24
N ALA A 33 2.66 21.85 30.02
CA ALA A 33 4.10 22.05 30.00
C ALA A 33 4.87 20.82 30.53
N LEU A 34 4.38 20.16 31.58
CA LEU A 34 4.95 18.94 32.11
C LEU A 34 4.81 17.78 31.10
N LEU A 35 3.63 17.59 30.51
CA LEU A 35 3.39 16.58 29.49
C LEU A 35 4.25 16.80 28.24
N GLY A 36 4.31 18.05 27.74
CA GLY A 36 5.15 18.39 26.60
C GLY A 36 6.65 18.20 26.86
N ASN A 37 7.13 18.57 28.05
CA ASN A 37 8.53 18.41 28.42
C ASN A 37 8.90 16.94 28.65
N SER A 38 8.00 16.16 29.26
CA SER A 38 8.17 14.73 29.46
C SER A 38 8.16 13.97 28.13
N PHE A 39 7.25 14.31 27.21
CA PHE A 39 7.22 13.75 25.87
C PHE A 39 8.50 14.05 25.09
N ARG A 40 8.94 15.32 25.09
CA ARG A 40 10.19 15.74 24.46
C ARG A 40 11.39 15.00 25.06
N MET A 41 11.42 14.81 26.37
CA MET A 41 12.48 14.06 27.05
C MET A 41 12.51 12.59 26.60
N VAL A 42 11.38 11.93 26.54
CA VAL A 42 11.25 10.52 26.08
C VAL A 42 11.71 10.38 24.64
N VAL A 43 11.28 11.28 23.74
CA VAL A 43 11.66 11.25 22.32
C VAL A 43 13.15 11.52 22.14
N LEU A 44 13.68 12.57 22.77
CA LEU A 44 15.12 12.91 22.67
C LEU A 44 16.01 11.82 23.28
N TYR A 45 15.58 11.21 24.38
CA TYR A 45 16.31 10.11 25.00
C TYR A 45 16.31 8.88 24.12
N GLY A 46 15.16 8.52 23.54
CA GLY A 46 15.03 7.38 22.60
C GLY A 46 15.90 7.58 21.35
N LEU A 47 15.87 8.75 20.73
CA LEU A 47 16.72 9.08 19.57
C LEU A 47 18.21 9.08 19.92
N ARG A 48 18.60 9.68 21.05
CA ARG A 48 20.00 9.70 21.48
C ARG A 48 20.52 8.31 21.82
N SER A 49 19.68 7.47 22.41
CA SER A 49 19.98 6.08 22.70
C SER A 49 20.19 5.29 21.42
N TRP A 50 19.34 5.50 20.40
CA TRP A 50 19.44 4.88 19.09
C TRP A 50 20.79 5.15 18.41
N TRP A 51 21.26 6.41 18.46
CA TRP A 51 22.58 6.79 17.91
C TRP A 51 23.77 6.17 18.67
N ARG A 52 23.65 6.01 19.97
CA ARG A 52 24.72 5.45 20.80
C ARG A 52 24.96 3.97 20.54
N ASP A 53 23.88 3.22 20.28
CA ASP A 53 23.91 1.76 20.16
C ASP A 53 23.80 1.28 18.69
N LEU A 54 24.26 2.11 17.74
CA LEU A 54 24.16 1.88 16.30
C LEU A 54 24.59 0.50 15.84
N ARG A 55 25.59 -0.13 16.46
CA ARG A 55 26.06 -1.47 16.09
C ARG A 55 25.00 -2.56 16.33
N MET A 56 24.29 -2.51 17.43
CA MET A 56 23.22 -3.48 17.71
C MET A 56 21.96 -3.17 16.89
N VAL A 57 21.63 -1.89 16.80
CA VAL A 57 20.46 -1.40 16.07
C VAL A 57 20.61 -1.63 14.57
N SER A 58 21.82 -1.47 13.99
CA SER A 58 22.03 -1.66 12.54
C SER A 58 21.75 -3.09 12.07
N ILE A 59 22.10 -4.11 12.86
CA ILE A 59 21.78 -5.51 12.54
C ILE A 59 20.26 -5.72 12.54
N ALA A 60 19.57 -5.19 13.55
CA ALA A 60 18.12 -5.27 13.66
C ALA A 60 17.41 -4.51 12.52
N VAL A 61 17.86 -3.30 12.22
CA VAL A 61 17.33 -2.48 11.12
C VAL A 61 17.61 -3.14 9.77
N GLY A 62 18.82 -3.68 9.57
CA GLY A 62 19.20 -4.36 8.33
C GLY A 62 18.36 -5.61 8.07
N SER A 63 18.16 -6.46 9.08
CA SER A 63 17.33 -7.66 8.95
C SER A 63 15.86 -7.32 8.70
N LEU A 64 15.32 -6.30 9.38
CA LEU A 64 13.96 -5.84 9.16
C LEU A 64 13.81 -5.18 7.78
N ALA A 65 14.81 -4.39 7.34
CA ALA A 65 14.81 -3.78 6.01
C ALA A 65 14.83 -4.83 4.91
N LEU A 66 15.61 -5.92 5.06
CA LEU A 66 15.63 -7.02 4.09
C LEU A 66 14.26 -7.69 3.96
N VAL A 67 13.59 -7.98 5.07
CA VAL A 67 12.27 -8.62 5.03
C VAL A 67 11.21 -7.65 4.47
N LEU A 68 11.27 -6.36 4.83
CA LEU A 68 10.40 -5.35 4.25
C LEU A 68 10.66 -5.14 2.74
N LEU A 69 11.92 -5.24 2.30
CA LEU A 69 12.30 -5.22 0.90
C LEU A 69 11.65 -6.37 0.12
N LEU A 70 11.79 -7.60 0.62
CA LEU A 70 11.15 -8.77 0.02
C LEU A 70 9.62 -8.65 -0.01
N THR A 71 9.03 -8.16 1.07
CA THR A 71 7.59 -7.86 1.13
C THR A 71 7.20 -6.79 0.10
N GLY A 72 8.02 -5.77 -0.07
CA GLY A 72 7.82 -4.71 -1.07
C GLY A 72 7.85 -5.23 -2.50
N PHE A 73 8.82 -6.08 -2.84
CA PHE A 73 8.88 -6.72 -4.17
C PHE A 73 7.70 -7.67 -4.39
N LEU A 74 7.30 -8.42 -3.38
CA LEU A 74 6.13 -9.29 -3.47
C LEU A 74 4.84 -8.49 -3.67
N ALA A 75 4.69 -7.36 -2.95
CA ALA A 75 3.55 -6.46 -3.13
C ALA A 75 3.56 -5.81 -4.52
N LEU A 76 4.73 -5.42 -5.04
CA LEU A 76 4.89 -4.91 -6.39
C LEU A 76 4.46 -5.94 -7.44
N ALA A 77 4.91 -7.19 -7.30
CA ALA A 77 4.47 -8.29 -8.15
C ALA A 77 2.96 -8.52 -8.06
N GLY A 78 2.38 -8.44 -6.85
CA GLY A 78 0.93 -8.53 -6.64
C GLY A 78 0.14 -7.42 -7.35
N ILE A 79 0.63 -6.18 -7.29
CA ILE A 79 0.03 -5.05 -8.02
C ILE A 79 0.13 -5.30 -9.54
N GLY A 80 1.26 -5.79 -10.02
CA GLY A 80 1.46 -6.12 -11.44
C GLY A 80 0.47 -7.19 -11.92
N VAL A 81 0.36 -8.29 -11.20
CA VAL A 81 -0.59 -9.37 -11.50
C VAL A 81 -2.04 -8.85 -11.46
N ALA A 82 -2.41 -8.09 -10.42
CA ALA A 82 -3.75 -7.54 -10.32
C ALA A 82 -4.10 -6.61 -11.50
N ARG A 83 -3.15 -5.80 -11.96
CA ARG A 83 -3.33 -4.92 -13.11
C ARG A 83 -3.35 -5.68 -14.44
N ALA A 84 -2.51 -6.69 -14.60
CA ALA A 84 -2.54 -7.55 -15.78
C ALA A 84 -3.89 -8.27 -15.89
N VAL A 85 -4.39 -8.83 -14.78
CA VAL A 85 -5.73 -9.44 -14.73
C VAL A 85 -6.82 -8.41 -15.01
N ALA A 86 -6.70 -7.18 -14.50
CA ALA A 86 -7.67 -6.12 -14.76
C ALA A 86 -7.64 -5.65 -16.23
N ALA A 87 -6.47 -5.58 -16.84
CA ALA A 87 -6.32 -5.23 -18.26
C ALA A 87 -6.93 -6.31 -19.16
N GLU A 88 -6.66 -7.57 -18.89
CA GLU A 88 -7.27 -8.71 -19.59
C GLU A 88 -8.78 -8.75 -19.36
N ALA A 89 -9.23 -8.56 -18.11
CA ALA A 89 -10.64 -8.43 -17.78
C ALA A 89 -11.30 -7.25 -18.51
N GLY A 90 -10.59 -6.14 -18.74
CA GLY A 90 -11.06 -5.02 -19.54
C GLY A 90 -11.31 -5.40 -20.99
N GLN A 91 -10.44 -6.19 -21.61
CA GLN A 91 -10.64 -6.72 -22.95
C GLN A 91 -11.78 -7.74 -23.00
N VAL A 92 -11.89 -8.58 -21.98
CA VAL A 92 -12.93 -9.61 -21.86
C VAL A 92 -14.28 -9.00 -21.43
N SER A 93 -14.33 -7.82 -20.80
CA SER A 93 -15.57 -7.08 -20.51
C SER A 93 -16.17 -6.40 -21.78
N ALA A 94 -15.43 -6.40 -22.89
CA ALA A 94 -15.95 -6.06 -24.20
C ALA A 94 -16.71 -7.28 -24.75
N LEU A 95 -18.00 -7.30 -24.52
CA LEU A 95 -18.91 -8.28 -25.08
C LEU A 95 -19.27 -7.87 -26.49
N ARG A 96 -19.07 -8.76 -27.45
CA ARG A 96 -19.55 -8.58 -28.80
C ARG A 96 -20.80 -9.40 -29.00
N ILE A 97 -21.90 -8.75 -29.42
CA ILE A 97 -23.16 -9.40 -29.80
C ILE A 97 -23.17 -9.39 -31.33
N TYR A 98 -23.17 -10.55 -31.93
CA TYR A 98 -23.22 -10.68 -33.38
C TYR A 98 -24.64 -10.47 -33.87
N VAL A 99 -24.80 -9.72 -34.94
CA VAL A 99 -26.08 -9.39 -35.54
C VAL A 99 -26.44 -10.48 -36.56
N ALA A 100 -27.69 -10.95 -36.52
CA ALA A 100 -28.18 -11.91 -37.49
C ALA A 100 -28.13 -11.35 -38.91
N PRO A 101 -27.80 -12.17 -39.93
CA PRO A 101 -27.67 -11.69 -41.31
C PRO A 101 -28.97 -11.10 -41.89
N ASP A 102 -30.11 -11.47 -41.35
CA ASP A 102 -31.48 -11.08 -41.76
C ASP A 102 -32.06 -9.99 -40.83
N ALA A 103 -31.28 -9.51 -39.83
CA ALA A 103 -31.75 -8.47 -38.93
C ALA A 103 -31.91 -7.13 -39.66
N THR A 104 -33.01 -6.45 -39.41
CA THR A 104 -33.28 -5.13 -39.97
C THR A 104 -32.58 -4.06 -39.15
N ASP A 105 -32.28 -2.92 -39.76
CA ASP A 105 -31.65 -1.75 -39.09
C ASP A 105 -32.48 -1.29 -37.89
N ASP A 106 -33.81 -1.38 -37.94
CA ASP A 106 -34.71 -1.04 -36.83
C ASP A 106 -34.52 -2.00 -35.65
N GLN A 107 -34.33 -3.31 -35.89
CA GLN A 107 -34.05 -4.27 -34.87
C GLN A 107 -32.70 -4.02 -34.20
N VAL A 108 -31.67 -3.72 -34.97
CA VAL A 108 -30.35 -3.36 -34.45
C VAL A 108 -30.39 -2.08 -33.62
N ALA A 109 -31.14 -1.05 -34.10
CA ALA A 109 -31.35 0.17 -33.36
C ALA A 109 -32.10 -0.06 -32.02
N ALA A 110 -33.14 -0.91 -32.04
CA ALA A 110 -33.87 -1.29 -30.85
C ALA A 110 -32.99 -2.04 -29.84
N LEU A 111 -32.18 -3.02 -30.29
CA LEU A 111 -31.19 -3.72 -29.48
C LEU A 111 -30.18 -2.74 -28.85
N SER A 112 -29.59 -1.84 -29.66
CA SER A 112 -28.62 -0.88 -29.18
C SER A 112 -29.22 0.10 -28.16
N SER A 113 -30.49 0.48 -28.33
CA SER A 113 -31.20 1.37 -27.39
C SER A 113 -31.47 0.68 -26.06
N ARG A 114 -31.86 -0.60 -26.05
CA ARG A 114 -32.02 -1.38 -24.82
C ARG A 114 -30.70 -1.60 -24.09
N LEU A 115 -29.65 -1.90 -24.83
CA LEU A 115 -28.30 -2.02 -24.27
C LEU A 115 -27.84 -0.70 -23.62
N LYS A 116 -28.08 0.46 -24.27
CA LYS A 116 -27.72 1.77 -23.69
C LYS A 116 -28.52 2.13 -22.44
N ALA A 117 -29.74 1.60 -22.30
CA ALA A 117 -30.59 1.82 -21.12
C ALA A 117 -30.21 0.94 -19.91
N ASP A 118 -29.43 -0.13 -20.13
CA ASP A 118 -29.01 -1.02 -19.06
C ASP A 118 -27.93 -0.39 -18.18
N SER A 119 -28.17 -0.31 -16.89
CA SER A 119 -27.25 0.27 -15.90
C SER A 119 -25.90 -0.45 -15.78
N ARG A 120 -25.83 -1.72 -16.18
CA ARG A 120 -24.63 -2.58 -16.18
C ARG A 120 -23.66 -2.22 -17.30
N ILE A 121 -24.12 -1.50 -18.33
CA ILE A 121 -23.37 -1.18 -19.55
C ILE A 121 -22.73 0.19 -19.44
N ALA A 122 -21.47 0.29 -19.86
CA ALA A 122 -20.70 1.53 -19.89
C ALA A 122 -20.77 2.22 -21.26
N SER A 123 -20.65 1.47 -22.36
CA SER A 123 -20.75 1.98 -23.73
C SER A 123 -21.25 0.92 -24.68
N VAL A 124 -21.84 1.38 -25.77
CA VAL A 124 -22.37 0.53 -26.85
C VAL A 124 -21.96 1.14 -28.18
N HIS A 125 -21.30 0.36 -29.02
CA HIS A 125 -20.87 0.74 -30.37
C HIS A 125 -21.38 -0.29 -31.38
N VAL A 126 -22.10 0.17 -32.39
CA VAL A 126 -22.52 -0.66 -33.50
C VAL A 126 -21.39 -0.68 -34.55
N VAL A 127 -20.95 -1.87 -34.93
CA VAL A 127 -19.90 -2.11 -35.93
C VAL A 127 -20.54 -2.77 -37.14
N SER A 128 -20.56 -2.08 -38.30
CA SER A 128 -21.06 -2.67 -39.54
C SER A 128 -20.12 -3.80 -40.01
N ALA A 129 -20.64 -4.69 -40.86
CA ALA A 129 -19.84 -5.75 -41.47
C ALA A 129 -18.61 -5.24 -42.24
N GLU A 130 -18.75 -4.07 -42.89
CA GLU A 130 -17.64 -3.40 -43.61
C GLU A 130 -16.58 -2.86 -42.63
N ALA A 131 -17.02 -2.24 -41.53
CA ALA A 131 -16.12 -1.76 -40.50
C ALA A 131 -15.40 -2.93 -39.78
N ALA A 132 -16.10 -4.06 -39.53
CA ALA A 132 -15.53 -5.27 -39.01
C ALA A 132 -14.43 -5.85 -39.91
N LEU A 133 -14.67 -5.88 -41.22
CA LEU A 133 -13.68 -6.31 -42.21
C LEU A 133 -12.45 -5.38 -42.20
N ALA A 134 -12.65 -4.06 -42.19
CA ALA A 134 -11.55 -3.09 -42.12
C ALA A 134 -10.70 -3.24 -40.86
N GLN A 135 -11.34 -3.47 -39.70
CA GLN A 135 -10.64 -3.77 -38.44
C GLN A 135 -9.84 -5.09 -38.52
N ALA A 136 -10.42 -6.13 -39.12
CA ALA A 136 -9.78 -7.44 -39.25
C ALA A 136 -8.54 -7.38 -40.16
N GLN A 137 -8.57 -6.56 -41.21
CA GLN A 137 -7.42 -6.37 -42.13
C GLN A 137 -6.19 -5.80 -41.42
N GLY A 138 -6.37 -4.97 -40.37
CA GLY A 138 -5.28 -4.39 -39.58
C GLY A 138 -4.72 -5.35 -38.52
N ARG A 139 -5.30 -6.53 -38.31
CA ARG A 139 -4.84 -7.49 -37.28
C ARG A 139 -3.98 -8.60 -37.88
N PRO A 140 -2.81 -8.92 -37.30
CA PRO A 140 -1.98 -10.05 -37.75
C PRO A 140 -2.76 -11.35 -37.78
N GLY A 141 -2.66 -12.10 -38.87
CA GLY A 141 -3.39 -13.36 -39.10
C GLY A 141 -4.79 -13.21 -39.69
N LEU A 142 -5.61 -12.28 -39.21
CA LEU A 142 -6.98 -12.07 -39.70
C LEU A 142 -7.00 -11.36 -41.05
N GLY A 143 -6.05 -10.49 -41.35
CA GLY A 143 -5.94 -9.82 -42.63
C GLY A 143 -5.68 -10.78 -43.79
N ALA A 144 -4.99 -11.89 -43.60
CA ALA A 144 -4.79 -12.93 -44.60
C ALA A 144 -6.11 -13.66 -44.90
N LEU A 145 -6.88 -14.00 -43.86
CA LEU A 145 -8.19 -14.64 -44.00
C LEU A 145 -9.18 -13.73 -44.70
N ALA A 146 -9.22 -12.46 -44.33
CA ALA A 146 -10.08 -11.45 -44.97
C ALA A 146 -9.84 -11.32 -46.46
N ARG A 147 -8.57 -11.40 -46.92
CA ARG A 147 -8.20 -11.34 -48.36
C ARG A 147 -8.42 -12.65 -49.10
N ALA A 148 -8.40 -13.79 -48.40
CA ALA A 148 -8.61 -15.11 -49.02
C ALA A 148 -10.10 -15.48 -49.21
N SER A 149 -10.99 -14.74 -48.56
CA SER A 149 -12.44 -15.01 -48.63
C SER A 149 -13.08 -14.27 -49.81
N SER A 150 -13.94 -14.98 -50.53
CA SER A 150 -14.71 -14.40 -51.68
C SER A 150 -15.86 -13.49 -51.23
N SER A 151 -16.29 -13.61 -49.96
CA SER A 151 -17.31 -12.78 -49.33
C SER A 151 -16.79 -12.31 -47.97
N ASN A 152 -17.38 -11.26 -47.41
CA ASN A 152 -17.00 -10.78 -46.07
C ASN A 152 -17.34 -11.84 -45.02
N PRO A 153 -16.33 -12.44 -44.37
CA PRO A 153 -16.57 -13.45 -43.33
C PRO A 153 -16.89 -12.86 -41.94
N PHE A 154 -16.86 -11.53 -41.79
CA PHE A 154 -17.08 -10.85 -40.53
C PHE A 154 -18.51 -10.26 -40.51
N PRO A 155 -19.40 -10.75 -39.63
CA PRO A 155 -20.73 -10.21 -39.48
C PRO A 155 -20.73 -8.84 -38.82
N ALA A 156 -21.80 -8.07 -38.99
CA ALA A 156 -22.05 -6.91 -38.18
C ALA A 156 -22.17 -7.32 -36.69
N SER A 157 -21.83 -6.41 -35.81
CA SER A 157 -21.85 -6.66 -34.36
C SER A 157 -22.17 -5.42 -33.56
N VAL A 158 -22.66 -5.62 -32.37
CA VAL A 158 -22.81 -4.59 -31.34
C VAL A 158 -21.75 -4.85 -30.27
N ASP A 159 -20.74 -3.98 -30.23
CA ASP A 159 -19.68 -4.05 -29.22
C ASP A 159 -20.15 -3.33 -27.95
N VAL A 160 -20.23 -4.08 -26.85
CA VAL A 160 -20.78 -3.64 -25.58
C VAL A 160 -19.69 -3.68 -24.52
N GLN A 161 -19.40 -2.55 -23.88
CA GLN A 161 -18.52 -2.50 -22.73
C GLN A 161 -19.34 -2.64 -21.45
N VAL A 162 -19.17 -3.74 -20.73
CA VAL A 162 -19.84 -4.00 -19.45
C VAL A 162 -19.02 -3.42 -18.32
N LYS A 163 -19.65 -2.73 -17.34
CA LYS A 163 -18.95 -2.07 -16.23
C LYS A 163 -18.21 -3.05 -15.33
N ARG A 164 -18.78 -4.23 -15.10
CA ARG A 164 -18.20 -5.26 -14.24
C ARG A 164 -18.12 -6.58 -14.99
N VAL A 165 -16.97 -7.19 -14.95
CA VAL A 165 -16.69 -8.50 -15.55
C VAL A 165 -17.67 -9.58 -15.07
N THR A 166 -18.13 -9.49 -13.82
CA THR A 166 -19.11 -10.43 -13.24
C THR A 166 -20.48 -10.40 -13.90
N ASP A 167 -20.82 -9.30 -14.55
CA ASP A 167 -22.13 -9.08 -15.15
C ASP A 167 -22.17 -9.50 -16.64
N VAL A 168 -21.00 -9.76 -17.25
CA VAL A 168 -20.88 -10.09 -18.68
C VAL A 168 -21.67 -11.34 -19.04
N GLY A 169 -21.60 -12.39 -18.22
CA GLY A 169 -22.35 -13.63 -18.45
C GLY A 169 -23.87 -13.41 -18.42
N ALA A 170 -24.36 -12.60 -17.48
CA ALA A 170 -25.78 -12.26 -17.38
C ALA A 170 -26.25 -11.41 -18.58
N VAL A 171 -25.45 -10.42 -18.97
CA VAL A 171 -25.72 -9.57 -20.14
C VAL A 171 -25.67 -10.41 -21.42
N ALA A 172 -24.68 -11.29 -21.58
CA ALA A 172 -24.54 -12.15 -22.74
C ALA A 172 -25.73 -13.11 -22.89
N SER A 173 -26.22 -13.71 -21.79
CA SER A 173 -27.38 -14.62 -21.84
C SER A 173 -28.69 -13.88 -22.11
N GLU A 174 -28.87 -12.67 -21.56
CA GLU A 174 -30.08 -11.87 -21.72
C GLU A 174 -30.18 -11.30 -23.14
N PHE A 175 -29.14 -10.68 -23.66
CA PHE A 175 -29.15 -10.03 -24.97
C PHE A 175 -28.77 -11.00 -26.12
N GLY A 176 -28.13 -12.13 -25.81
CA GLY A 176 -27.87 -13.17 -26.80
C GLY A 176 -29.13 -13.90 -27.30
N SER A 177 -30.24 -13.81 -26.54
CA SER A 177 -31.55 -14.35 -26.95
C SER A 177 -32.41 -13.32 -27.71
N ASP A 178 -31.85 -12.13 -28.02
CA ASP A 178 -32.57 -11.12 -28.77
C ASP A 178 -32.79 -11.55 -30.22
N PRO A 179 -33.96 -11.24 -30.82
CA PRO A 179 -34.24 -11.56 -32.24
C PRO A 179 -33.27 -10.95 -33.24
N ALA A 180 -32.59 -9.86 -32.89
CA ALA A 180 -31.55 -9.21 -33.69
C ALA A 180 -30.19 -9.91 -33.58
N ALA A 181 -29.97 -10.80 -32.60
CA ALA A 181 -28.74 -11.54 -32.42
C ALA A 181 -28.68 -12.78 -33.28
N ASP A 182 -27.46 -13.16 -33.70
CA ASP A 182 -27.25 -14.40 -34.48
C ASP A 182 -27.63 -15.64 -33.64
N SER A 183 -28.46 -16.53 -34.21
CA SER A 183 -28.93 -17.71 -33.49
C SER A 183 -27.85 -18.77 -33.28
N ALA A 184 -26.81 -18.83 -34.15
CA ALA A 184 -25.74 -19.82 -34.07
C ALA A 184 -24.61 -19.37 -33.14
N TYR A 185 -24.24 -18.08 -33.23
CA TYR A 185 -23.17 -17.47 -32.44
C TYR A 185 -23.61 -16.08 -31.93
N PRO A 186 -24.50 -16.06 -30.91
CA PRO A 186 -25.11 -14.79 -30.48
C PRO A 186 -24.11 -13.81 -29.84
N THR A 187 -23.09 -14.34 -29.16
CA THR A 187 -22.15 -13.50 -28.42
C THR A 187 -20.74 -14.07 -28.44
N SER A 188 -19.74 -13.20 -28.22
CA SER A 188 -18.33 -13.59 -28.01
C SER A 188 -18.05 -14.16 -26.63
N TYR A 189 -19.06 -14.32 -25.76
CA TYR A 189 -18.90 -14.81 -24.42
C TYR A 189 -18.67 -16.33 -24.39
N ASP A 190 -17.50 -16.74 -23.84
CA ASP A 190 -17.21 -18.15 -23.55
C ASP A 190 -17.15 -18.37 -22.02
N PRO A 191 -18.16 -19.09 -21.46
CA PRO A 191 -18.21 -19.36 -20.03
C PRO A 191 -16.97 -20.08 -19.49
N ASN A 192 -16.35 -20.94 -20.32
CA ASN A 192 -15.20 -21.74 -19.90
C ASN A 192 -13.94 -20.88 -19.75
N THR A 193 -13.67 -20.02 -20.71
CA THR A 193 -12.54 -19.07 -20.65
C THR A 193 -12.70 -18.12 -19.47
N TYR A 194 -13.93 -17.66 -19.23
CA TYR A 194 -14.25 -16.77 -18.11
C TYR A 194 -14.04 -17.42 -16.75
N SER A 195 -14.56 -18.64 -16.57
CA SER A 195 -14.42 -19.38 -15.31
C SER A 195 -12.95 -19.70 -15.00
N ARG A 196 -12.17 -20.07 -16.02
CA ARG A 196 -10.71 -20.31 -15.88
C ARG A 196 -9.97 -19.04 -15.47
N LEU A 197 -10.21 -17.90 -16.14
CA LEU A 197 -9.57 -16.64 -15.79
C LEU A 197 -9.86 -16.24 -14.34
N ARG A 198 -11.12 -16.36 -13.91
CA ARG A 198 -11.52 -16.10 -12.54
C ARG A 198 -10.84 -17.04 -11.54
N GLN A 199 -10.76 -18.34 -11.85
CA GLN A 199 -10.07 -19.31 -10.99
C GLN A 199 -8.57 -18.97 -10.85
N TRP A 200 -7.90 -18.68 -11.96
CA TRP A 200 -6.49 -18.29 -11.93
C TRP A 200 -6.27 -17.00 -11.15
N ALA A 201 -7.12 -16.00 -11.31
CA ALA A 201 -7.06 -14.75 -10.53
C ALA A 201 -7.24 -15.01 -9.03
N LEU A 202 -8.17 -15.87 -8.63
CA LEU A 202 -8.40 -16.24 -7.23
C LEU A 202 -7.21 -17.01 -6.66
N VAL A 203 -6.67 -17.98 -7.38
CA VAL A 203 -5.50 -18.77 -6.94
C VAL A 203 -4.28 -17.86 -6.81
N ALA A 204 -3.99 -17.03 -7.81
CA ALA A 204 -2.88 -16.09 -7.76
C ALA A 204 -3.04 -15.11 -6.58
N GLY A 205 -4.24 -14.57 -6.37
CA GLY A 205 -4.55 -13.70 -5.24
C GLY A 205 -4.36 -14.39 -3.89
N ALA A 206 -4.82 -15.64 -3.76
CA ALA A 206 -4.66 -16.43 -2.53
C ALA A 206 -3.19 -16.75 -2.23
N VAL A 207 -2.42 -17.14 -3.25
CA VAL A 207 -0.98 -17.41 -3.10
C VAL A 207 -0.21 -16.15 -2.72
N LEU A 208 -0.42 -15.05 -3.43
CA LEU A 208 0.24 -13.77 -3.13
C LEU A 208 -0.16 -13.24 -1.75
N GLY A 209 -1.45 -13.32 -1.40
CA GLY A 209 -1.95 -12.94 -0.08
C GLY A 209 -1.36 -13.80 1.04
N GLY A 210 -1.28 -15.12 0.83
CA GLY A 210 -0.64 -16.05 1.77
C GLY A 210 0.85 -15.75 1.98
N LEU A 211 1.59 -15.46 0.90
CA LEU A 211 2.99 -15.06 0.97
C LEU A 211 3.17 -13.72 1.69
N LEU A 212 2.32 -12.73 1.42
CA LEU A 212 2.36 -11.44 2.14
C LEU A 212 2.13 -11.62 3.64
N LEU A 213 1.16 -12.46 4.03
CA LEU A 213 0.92 -12.78 5.44
C LEU A 213 2.11 -13.51 6.08
N LEU A 214 2.73 -14.45 5.35
CA LEU A 214 3.93 -15.14 5.81
C LEU A 214 5.08 -14.15 6.03
N PHE A 215 5.35 -13.27 5.08
CA PHE A 215 6.39 -12.25 5.21
C PHE A 215 6.08 -11.25 6.32
N ALA A 216 4.82 -10.86 6.51
CA ALA A 216 4.41 -10.02 7.63
C ALA A 216 4.67 -10.70 8.97
N PHE A 217 4.39 -12.01 9.08
CA PHE A 217 4.69 -12.81 10.27
C PHE A 217 6.21 -12.91 10.52
N VAL A 218 7.00 -13.16 9.47
CA VAL A 218 8.47 -13.20 9.58
C VAL A 218 9.00 -11.83 9.99
N SER A 219 8.51 -10.75 9.40
CA SER A 219 8.89 -9.37 9.77
C SER A 219 8.60 -9.10 11.24
N TYR A 220 7.42 -9.49 11.70
CA TYR A 220 7.04 -9.35 13.11
C TYR A 220 7.98 -10.14 14.04
N THR A 221 8.29 -11.40 13.71
CA THR A 221 9.16 -12.24 14.55
C THR A 221 10.60 -11.73 14.61
N VAL A 222 11.14 -11.26 13.47
CA VAL A 222 12.47 -10.64 13.39
C VAL A 222 12.52 -9.37 14.23
N ALA A 223 11.55 -8.48 14.07
CA ALA A 223 11.47 -7.24 14.85
C ALA A 223 11.26 -7.51 16.34
N ALA A 224 10.43 -8.50 16.70
CA ALA A 224 10.20 -8.89 18.09
C ALA A 224 11.47 -9.45 18.77
N ASN A 225 12.25 -10.27 18.04
CA ASN A 225 13.53 -10.78 18.54
C ASN A 225 14.56 -9.66 18.72
N ALA A 226 14.63 -8.72 17.76
CA ALA A 226 15.50 -7.56 17.85
C ALA A 226 15.16 -6.70 19.09
N MET A 227 13.88 -6.39 19.31
CA MET A 227 13.43 -5.63 20.49
C MET A 227 13.67 -6.37 21.79
N ARG A 228 13.52 -7.70 21.81
CA ARG A 228 13.85 -8.51 22.98
C ARG A 228 15.34 -8.43 23.32
N SER A 229 16.23 -8.50 22.34
CA SER A 229 17.67 -8.37 22.53
C SER A 229 18.04 -7.00 23.12
N VAL A 230 17.46 -5.92 22.61
CA VAL A 230 17.66 -4.56 23.14
C VAL A 230 17.15 -4.45 24.57
N ALA A 231 15.97 -4.99 24.87
CA ALA A 231 15.39 -4.95 26.22
C ALA A 231 16.22 -5.74 27.24
N LEU A 232 16.78 -6.91 26.84
CA LEU A 232 17.67 -7.71 27.68
C LEU A 232 19.00 -7.00 27.94
N ALA A 233 19.58 -6.35 26.94
CA ALA A 233 20.82 -5.58 27.10
C ALA A 233 20.70 -4.43 28.11
N ARG A 234 19.49 -3.89 28.29
CA ARG A 234 19.22 -2.76 29.22
C ARG A 234 18.43 -3.15 30.47
N ARG A 235 18.39 -4.43 30.82
CA ARG A 235 17.62 -4.93 31.97
C ARG A 235 18.01 -4.25 33.31
N GLU A 236 19.28 -3.90 33.49
CA GLU A 236 19.77 -3.23 34.69
C GLU A 236 19.28 -1.77 34.79
N GLU A 237 19.30 -1.02 33.68
CA GLU A 237 18.74 0.34 33.62
C GLU A 237 17.25 0.35 33.96
N VAL A 238 16.50 -0.60 33.38
CA VAL A 238 15.05 -0.80 33.66
C VAL A 238 14.82 -1.18 35.11
N GLY A 239 15.68 -2.03 35.69
CA GLY A 239 15.62 -2.43 37.09
C GLY A 239 15.81 -1.25 38.06
N LEU A 240 16.82 -0.41 37.80
CA LEU A 240 17.07 0.81 38.59
C LEU A 240 15.88 1.79 38.51
N MET A 241 15.32 2.00 37.32
CA MET A 241 14.14 2.89 37.16
C MET A 241 12.91 2.35 37.92
N ARG A 242 12.73 1.03 38.00
CA ARG A 242 11.66 0.41 38.81
C ARG A 242 11.87 0.64 40.30
N LEU A 243 13.10 0.52 40.80
CA LEU A 243 13.43 0.79 42.22
C LEU A 243 13.14 2.26 42.59
N LEU A 244 13.25 3.17 41.65
CA LEU A 244 12.89 4.59 41.79
C LEU A 244 11.39 4.88 41.62
N ALA A 245 10.55 3.86 41.55
CA ALA A 245 9.09 3.95 41.35
C ALA A 245 8.69 4.78 40.11
N ALA A 246 9.49 4.72 39.03
CA ALA A 246 9.20 5.43 37.80
C ALA A 246 7.89 4.93 37.16
N PRO A 247 7.01 5.82 36.67
CA PRO A 247 5.75 5.44 36.05
C PRO A 247 5.99 4.61 34.78
N GLY A 248 5.09 3.65 34.49
CA GLY A 248 5.26 2.67 33.41
C GLY A 248 5.42 3.26 31.99
N TRP A 249 4.87 4.45 31.74
CA TRP A 249 5.06 5.15 30.47
C TRP A 249 6.48 5.71 30.29
N MET A 250 7.14 6.07 31.37
CA MET A 250 8.52 6.57 31.37
C MET A 250 9.52 5.43 31.10
N LEU A 251 9.17 4.20 31.52
CA LEU A 251 9.92 2.98 31.24
C LEU A 251 9.72 2.53 29.78
N ARG A 252 8.48 2.60 29.27
CA ARG A 252 8.10 2.04 27.96
C ARG A 252 8.30 3.01 26.80
N GLY A 253 8.17 4.32 27.07
CA GLY A 253 8.22 5.38 26.05
C GLY A 253 9.48 5.36 25.19
N PRO A 254 10.68 5.36 25.77
CA PRO A 254 11.94 5.35 25.02
C PRO A 254 12.07 4.14 24.09
N PHE A 255 11.69 2.94 24.54
CA PHE A 255 11.74 1.74 23.71
C PHE A 255 10.73 1.78 22.56
N LEU A 256 9.56 2.34 22.80
CA LEU A 256 8.57 2.54 21.74
C LEU A 256 9.11 3.46 20.64
N VAL A 257 9.69 4.59 21.04
CA VAL A 257 10.34 5.53 20.11
C VAL A 257 11.49 4.86 19.35
N GLU A 258 12.32 4.09 20.04
CA GLU A 258 13.44 3.35 19.44
C GLU A 258 12.95 2.30 18.43
N GLY A 259 11.90 1.53 18.78
CA GLY A 259 11.29 0.56 17.87
C GLY A 259 10.68 1.21 16.64
N MET A 260 9.92 2.29 16.83
CA MET A 260 9.32 3.04 15.72
C MET A 260 10.37 3.67 14.80
N THR A 261 11.42 4.26 15.35
CA THR A 261 12.51 4.84 14.55
C THR A 261 13.27 3.77 13.78
N SER A 262 13.62 2.65 14.42
CA SER A 262 14.27 1.52 13.75
C SER A 262 13.40 0.96 12.61
N GLY A 263 12.11 0.81 12.85
CA GLY A 263 11.15 0.38 11.85
C GLY A 263 10.99 1.37 10.69
N ALA A 264 10.94 2.67 11.00
CA ALA A 264 10.90 3.73 9.99
C ALA A 264 12.16 3.74 9.10
N PHE A 265 13.35 3.65 9.69
CA PHE A 265 14.60 3.56 8.93
C PHE A 265 14.68 2.31 8.06
N ALA A 266 14.25 1.15 8.57
CA ALA A 266 14.14 -0.07 7.79
C ALA A 266 13.16 0.08 6.62
N GLY A 267 12.01 0.69 6.88
CA GLY A 267 11.00 0.98 5.86
C GLY A 267 11.50 1.95 4.79
N VAL A 268 12.19 3.03 5.16
CA VAL A 268 12.79 3.99 4.21
C VAL A 268 13.86 3.32 3.36
N ALA A 269 14.72 2.50 3.96
CA ALA A 269 15.75 1.75 3.22
C ALA A 269 15.12 0.78 2.22
N ALA A 270 14.12 -0.01 2.64
CA ALA A 270 13.40 -0.94 1.77
C ALA A 270 12.65 -0.20 0.65
N ALA A 271 11.91 0.87 0.97
CA ALA A 271 11.19 1.69 -0.01
C ALA A 271 12.15 2.34 -1.02
N GLY A 272 13.30 2.83 -0.56
CA GLY A 272 14.35 3.39 -1.41
C GLY A 272 14.93 2.38 -2.39
N LEU A 273 15.15 1.14 -1.94
CA LEU A 273 15.64 0.06 -2.81
C LEU A 273 14.58 -0.39 -3.83
N VAL A 274 13.31 -0.53 -3.42
CA VAL A 274 12.20 -0.86 -4.34
C VAL A 274 12.00 0.25 -5.37
N GLY A 275 11.97 1.51 -4.91
CA GLY A 275 11.84 2.67 -5.80
C GLY A 275 13.04 2.84 -6.72
N GLY A 276 14.25 2.62 -6.21
CA GLY A 276 15.48 2.64 -7.01
C GLY A 276 15.50 1.55 -8.08
N ALA A 277 15.11 0.33 -7.73
CA ALA A 277 14.98 -0.77 -8.69
C ALA A 277 13.96 -0.45 -9.78
N TRP A 278 12.83 0.14 -9.40
CA TRP A 278 11.83 0.61 -10.36
C TRP A 278 12.38 1.69 -11.29
N LEU A 279 13.07 2.72 -10.75
CA LEU A 279 13.66 3.79 -11.57
C LEU A 279 14.70 3.24 -12.57
N LEU A 280 15.49 2.25 -12.16
CA LEU A 280 16.43 1.57 -13.04
C LEU A 280 15.72 0.78 -14.14
N ALA A 281 14.67 0.03 -13.77
CA ALA A 281 13.87 -0.73 -14.74
C ALA A 281 13.17 0.19 -15.76
N ASP A 282 12.55 1.28 -15.28
CA ASP A 282 11.91 2.27 -16.14
C ASP A 282 12.90 2.98 -17.09
N ARG A 283 14.13 3.24 -16.61
CA ARG A 283 15.13 3.96 -17.40
C ARG A 283 15.88 3.08 -18.40
N PHE A 284 16.17 1.84 -18.05
CA PHE A 284 17.04 0.95 -18.85
C PHE A 284 16.28 -0.18 -19.56
N ALA A 285 15.07 -0.51 -19.14
CA ALA A 285 14.30 -1.63 -19.64
C ALA A 285 12.79 -1.29 -19.78
N ALA A 286 12.45 -0.06 -20.18
CA ALA A 286 11.08 0.44 -20.20
C ALA A 286 10.10 -0.45 -21.00
N ALA A 287 10.52 -0.97 -22.15
CA ALA A 287 9.69 -1.85 -22.97
C ALA A 287 9.38 -3.18 -22.27
N THR A 288 10.43 -3.85 -21.76
CA THR A 288 10.29 -5.13 -21.02
C THR A 288 9.52 -4.92 -19.69
N TYR A 289 9.76 -3.80 -19.02
CA TYR A 289 9.05 -3.45 -17.80
C TYR A 289 7.54 -3.27 -18.04
N ALA A 290 7.16 -2.59 -19.13
CA ALA A 290 5.76 -2.39 -19.50
C ALA A 290 5.03 -3.70 -19.83
N GLU A 291 5.75 -4.69 -20.35
CA GLU A 291 5.21 -6.03 -20.62
C GLU A 291 5.01 -6.85 -19.33
N VAL A 292 5.98 -6.78 -18.41
CA VAL A 292 5.96 -7.59 -17.17
C VAL A 292 5.05 -6.99 -16.10
N LEU A 293 5.02 -5.65 -15.98
CA LEU A 293 4.25 -4.91 -14.97
C LEU A 293 3.38 -3.82 -15.62
N PRO A 294 2.37 -4.19 -16.41
CA PRO A 294 1.56 -3.23 -17.15
C PRO A 294 0.85 -2.27 -16.20
N GLY A 295 0.94 -0.97 -16.51
CA GLY A 295 0.25 0.09 -15.79
C GLY A 295 0.79 0.41 -14.38
N VAL A 296 1.93 -0.16 -13.96
CA VAL A 296 2.60 0.23 -12.71
C VAL A 296 3.42 1.49 -12.95
N GLY A 297 2.79 2.64 -12.76
CA GLY A 297 3.42 3.95 -12.91
C GLY A 297 3.94 4.52 -11.60
N GLN A 298 4.50 5.73 -11.67
CA GLN A 298 5.13 6.44 -10.55
C GLN A 298 4.23 6.56 -9.31
N VAL A 299 2.94 6.82 -9.48
CA VAL A 299 1.99 6.96 -8.36
C VAL A 299 1.87 5.65 -7.57
N ALA A 300 1.76 4.51 -8.26
CA ALA A 300 1.67 3.21 -7.59
C ALA A 300 2.94 2.87 -6.80
N ILE A 301 4.11 3.27 -7.29
CA ILE A 301 5.39 3.09 -6.57
C ILE A 301 5.48 4.01 -5.35
N GLN A 302 5.00 5.24 -5.45
CA GLN A 302 4.93 6.17 -4.32
C GLN A 302 4.00 5.66 -3.22
N ASP A 303 2.82 5.16 -3.58
CA ASP A 303 1.87 4.56 -2.63
C ASP A 303 2.46 3.31 -1.97
N LEU A 304 3.12 2.45 -2.74
CA LEU A 304 3.82 1.27 -2.23
C LEU A 304 4.95 1.67 -1.28
N ALA A 305 5.78 2.64 -1.63
CA ALA A 305 6.86 3.15 -0.79
C ALA A 305 6.33 3.71 0.52
N ALA A 306 5.26 4.51 0.48
CA ALA A 306 4.59 5.02 1.67
C ALA A 306 4.05 3.87 2.54
N GLY A 307 3.42 2.87 1.91
CA GLY A 307 2.94 1.66 2.59
C GLY A 307 4.04 0.88 3.30
N ILE A 308 5.20 0.69 2.66
CA ILE A 308 6.37 0.01 3.25
C ILE A 308 6.89 0.78 4.48
N ILE A 309 6.99 2.13 4.40
CA ILE A 309 7.45 2.97 5.50
C ILE A 309 6.47 2.89 6.68
N VAL A 310 5.17 2.99 6.42
CA VAL A 310 4.13 2.89 7.45
C VAL A 310 4.11 1.50 8.07
N ALA A 311 4.25 0.44 7.28
CA ALA A 311 4.35 -0.93 7.77
C ALA A 311 5.59 -1.13 8.67
N GLY A 312 6.75 -0.60 8.29
CA GLY A 312 7.97 -0.64 9.09
C GLY A 312 7.79 0.07 10.43
N LEU A 313 7.23 1.28 10.41
CA LEU A 313 6.95 2.07 11.61
C LEU A 313 5.95 1.35 12.55
N ALA A 314 4.90 0.78 11.99
CA ALA A 314 3.89 0.03 12.75
C ALA A 314 4.46 -1.25 13.36
N LEU A 315 5.22 -2.04 12.60
CA LEU A 315 5.88 -3.25 13.09
C LEU A 315 6.88 -2.94 14.19
N GLY A 316 7.71 -1.91 14.02
CA GLY A 316 8.65 -1.45 15.05
C GLY A 316 7.95 -1.03 16.33
N GLY A 317 6.86 -0.28 16.24
CA GLY A 317 6.04 0.13 17.39
C GLY A 317 5.35 -1.04 18.09
N LEU A 318 4.69 -1.93 17.34
CA LEU A 318 3.98 -3.10 17.88
C LEU A 318 4.93 -4.07 18.59
N THR A 319 6.09 -4.34 18.00
CA THR A 319 7.08 -5.26 18.58
C THR A 319 7.73 -4.68 19.84
N ALA A 320 8.02 -3.37 19.87
CA ALA A 320 8.47 -2.68 21.07
C ALA A 320 7.41 -2.72 22.17
N TRP A 321 6.15 -2.48 21.85
CA TRP A 321 5.04 -2.58 22.80
C TRP A 321 4.88 -3.98 23.40
N ASN A 322 4.89 -5.02 22.57
CA ASN A 322 4.72 -6.40 23.00
C ASN A 322 5.95 -6.94 23.76
N GLY A 323 7.17 -6.54 23.35
CA GLY A 323 8.40 -6.91 24.06
C GLY A 323 8.41 -6.44 25.52
N LEU A 324 7.89 -5.24 25.77
CA LEU A 324 7.82 -4.65 27.10
C LEU A 324 6.71 -5.23 28.01
N ARG A 325 5.60 -5.70 27.44
CA ARG A 325 4.54 -6.35 28.22
C ARG A 325 5.05 -7.61 28.94
N ARG A 326 5.94 -8.36 28.31
CA ARG A 326 6.52 -9.60 28.88
C ARG A 326 7.60 -9.35 29.93
N LEU A 327 8.16 -8.14 29.99
CA LEU A 327 9.11 -7.75 31.06
C LEU A 327 8.39 -7.17 32.29
N SER A 328 7.08 -6.92 32.20
CA SER A 328 6.29 -6.35 33.30
C SER A 328 5.55 -7.41 34.13
N THR A 329 5.54 -8.64 33.68
CA THR A 329 5.15 -9.85 34.44
C THR A 329 6.37 -10.50 35.06
#